data_f63f9d1049f266ff13473dd62c3ac8d4
#
_entry.id   f63f9d1049f266ff13473dd62c3ac8d4
#
_cell.length_a   1.000
_cell.length_b   1.000
_cell.length_c   1.000
_cell.angle_alpha   90.00
_cell.angle_beta   90.00
_cell.angle_gamma   90.00
#
_symmetry.space_group_name_H-M   'P 1'
#
loop_
_entity.id
_entity.type
_entity.pdbx_description
1 polymer ?
#
loop_
_entity_poly.entity_id
_entity_poly.type
_entity_poly.pdbx_seq_one_letter_code
_entity_poly.pdbx_strand_id
1 'polypeptide(L)'
;MNVFAALGVNETLTKLLKTQGIKTPTPIQMSAIPNAFKGRDLIGRSQTGTGKTLAYLLPVIQRVETDKAMTQVLIMTPTRELAKQVFDVMRPFAIECGVDGADIIGGRTIENQLQKLKRDPHVIIGTPGRLL
;
A
#
# COMPACT_ATOMS: atom_id res chain seq x y z
N MET A 1 -11.20 -5.13 22.05
CA MET A 1 -10.50 -5.79 20.96
C MET A 1 -10.58 -4.91 19.71
N ASN A 2 -9.47 -4.70 19.01
CA ASN A 2 -9.44 -3.88 17.80
C ASN A 2 -10.04 -4.67 16.63
N VAL A 3 -10.98 -4.07 15.91
CA VAL A 3 -11.65 -4.75 14.80
C VAL A 3 -10.68 -5.04 13.64
N PHE A 4 -9.72 -4.14 13.37
CA PHE A 4 -8.69 -4.40 12.36
C PHE A 4 -7.81 -5.60 12.74
N ALA A 5 -7.48 -5.77 14.01
CA ALA A 5 -6.74 -6.93 14.48
C ALA A 5 -7.52 -8.24 14.21
N ALA A 6 -8.83 -8.21 14.35
CA ALA A 6 -9.68 -9.36 14.03
C ALA A 6 -9.64 -9.72 12.54
N LEU A 7 -9.32 -8.77 11.66
CA LEU A 7 -9.15 -9.02 10.22
C LEU A 7 -7.77 -9.58 9.87
N GLY A 8 -6.85 -9.60 10.80
CA GLY A 8 -5.49 -10.08 10.58
C GLY A 8 -4.42 -9.00 10.55
N VAL A 9 -4.80 -7.74 10.74
CA VAL A 9 -3.85 -6.61 10.73
C VAL A 9 -3.02 -6.64 12.00
N ASN A 10 -1.70 -6.50 11.87
CA ASN A 10 -0.78 -6.60 13.01
C ASN A 10 -0.87 -5.38 13.95
N GLU A 11 -0.23 -5.50 15.10
CA GLU A 11 -0.30 -4.48 16.14
C GLU A 11 0.30 -3.13 15.70
N THR A 12 1.41 -3.16 14.99
CA THR A 12 2.07 -1.95 14.49
C THR A 12 1.12 -1.13 13.62
N LEU A 13 0.46 -1.79 12.68
CA LEU A 13 -0.47 -1.13 11.77
C LEU A 13 -1.76 -0.69 12.48
N THR A 14 -2.28 -1.51 13.39
CA THR A 14 -3.50 -1.15 14.13
C THR A 14 -3.28 0.06 15.03
N LYS A 15 -2.12 0.18 15.65
CA LYS A 15 -1.76 1.35 16.45
C LYS A 15 -1.70 2.61 15.61
N LEU A 16 -1.11 2.53 14.43
CA LEU A 16 -1.02 3.68 13.53
C LEU A 16 -2.39 4.09 13.00
N LEU A 17 -3.23 3.13 12.65
CA LEU A 17 -4.62 3.42 12.25
C LEU A 17 -5.35 4.19 13.34
N LYS A 18 -5.22 3.76 14.58
CA LYS A 18 -5.83 4.43 15.73
C LYS A 18 -5.31 5.86 15.88
N THR A 19 -4.00 6.06 15.72
CA THR A 19 -3.37 7.39 15.78
C THR A 19 -3.95 8.32 14.71
N GLN A 20 -4.29 7.79 13.54
CA GLN A 20 -4.88 8.55 12.44
C GLN A 20 -6.40 8.72 12.58
N GLY A 21 -6.99 8.24 13.69
CA GLY A 21 -8.43 8.34 13.91
C GLY A 21 -9.26 7.30 13.16
N ILE A 22 -8.62 6.30 12.57
CA ILE A 22 -9.29 5.23 11.83
C ILE A 22 -9.55 4.09 12.81
N LYS A 23 -10.77 4.05 13.34
CA LYS A 23 -11.13 3.10 14.41
C LYS A 23 -11.91 1.91 13.92
N THR A 24 -12.72 2.09 12.87
CA THR A 24 -13.64 1.08 12.37
C THR A 24 -13.36 0.82 10.90
N PRO A 25 -13.20 -0.45 10.49
CA PRO A 25 -13.02 -0.75 9.08
C PRO A 25 -14.30 -0.50 8.28
N THR A 26 -14.12 -0.08 7.02
CA THR A 26 -15.22 0.06 6.07
C THR A 26 -15.65 -1.32 5.57
N PRO A 27 -16.85 -1.44 4.93
CA PRO A 27 -17.29 -2.73 4.39
C PRO A 27 -16.29 -3.39 3.43
N ILE A 28 -15.68 -2.61 2.53
CA ILE A 28 -14.70 -3.17 1.59
C ILE A 28 -13.45 -3.67 2.33
N GLN A 29 -13.04 -2.98 3.39
CA GLN A 29 -11.90 -3.42 4.20
C GLN A 29 -12.22 -4.73 4.92
N MET A 30 -13.41 -4.84 5.49
CA MET A 30 -13.84 -6.06 6.18
C MET A 30 -13.88 -7.28 5.26
N SER A 31 -14.31 -7.08 4.02
CA SER A 31 -14.39 -8.16 3.03
C SER A 31 -13.03 -8.52 2.44
N ALA A 32 -12.23 -7.51 2.07
CA ALA A 32 -11.01 -7.71 1.29
C ALA A 32 -9.82 -8.13 2.14
N ILE A 33 -9.63 -7.53 3.31
CA ILE A 33 -8.41 -7.74 4.10
C ILE A 33 -8.20 -9.21 4.47
N PRO A 34 -9.19 -9.93 5.04
CA PRO A 34 -8.96 -11.35 5.38
C PRO A 34 -8.64 -12.21 4.16
N ASN A 35 -9.29 -11.96 3.03
CA ASN A 35 -9.03 -12.72 1.81
C ASN A 35 -7.65 -12.44 1.24
N ALA A 36 -7.20 -11.19 1.32
CA ALA A 36 -5.85 -10.83 0.88
C ALA A 36 -4.79 -11.53 1.72
N PHE A 37 -4.97 -11.64 3.05
CA PHE A 37 -4.05 -12.37 3.90
C PHE A 37 -4.00 -13.87 3.60
N LYS A 38 -5.07 -14.42 3.02
CA LYS A 38 -5.09 -15.82 2.58
C LYS A 38 -4.36 -16.02 1.24
N GLY A 39 -3.83 -14.96 0.64
CA GLY A 39 -3.12 -15.02 -0.63
C GLY A 39 -4.03 -15.15 -1.85
N ARG A 40 -5.30 -14.81 -1.72
CA ARG A 40 -6.27 -14.92 -2.82
C ARG A 40 -6.19 -13.71 -3.73
N ASP A 41 -6.41 -13.94 -5.02
CA ASP A 41 -6.63 -12.86 -5.98
C ASP A 41 -8.01 -12.24 -5.73
N LEU A 42 -8.09 -10.92 -5.78
CA LEU A 42 -9.30 -10.20 -5.42
C LEU A 42 -9.65 -9.13 -6.45
N ILE A 43 -10.95 -8.95 -6.69
CA ILE A 43 -11.48 -7.78 -7.37
C ILE A 43 -12.36 -7.05 -6.36
N GLY A 44 -11.93 -5.86 -5.92
CA GLY A 44 -12.66 -5.05 -4.97
C GLY A 44 -13.36 -3.90 -5.67
N ARG A 45 -14.66 -3.83 -5.55
CA ARG A 45 -15.47 -2.75 -6.12
C ARG A 45 -16.20 -2.01 -5.01
N SER A 46 -16.00 -0.71 -4.95
CA SER A 46 -16.75 0.15 -4.03
C SER A 46 -16.70 1.58 -4.54
N GLN A 47 -17.51 2.43 -3.95
CA GLN A 47 -17.53 3.85 -4.31
C GLN A 47 -16.26 4.56 -3.83
N THR A 48 -15.91 5.67 -4.50
CA THR A 48 -14.81 6.53 -4.09
C THR A 48 -15.01 7.01 -2.63
N GLY A 49 -13.93 7.05 -1.87
CA GLY A 49 -13.99 7.50 -0.47
C GLY A 49 -14.42 6.44 0.52
N THR A 50 -14.49 5.17 0.11
CA THR A 50 -14.94 4.07 0.97
C THR A 50 -13.82 3.26 1.60
N GLY A 51 -12.57 3.74 1.49
CA GLY A 51 -11.43 3.07 2.11
C GLY A 51 -10.79 1.97 1.29
N LYS A 52 -10.99 1.96 -0.03
CA LYS A 52 -10.39 0.96 -0.92
C LYS A 52 -8.87 0.91 -0.82
N THR A 53 -8.22 2.06 -0.70
CA THR A 53 -6.77 2.14 -0.66
C THR A 53 -6.20 1.34 0.51
N LEU A 54 -6.72 1.52 1.71
CA LEU A 54 -6.26 0.76 2.87
C LEU A 54 -6.65 -0.72 2.79
N ALA A 55 -7.74 -1.04 2.09
CA ALA A 55 -8.17 -2.43 1.93
C ALA A 55 -7.09 -3.30 1.27
N TYR A 56 -6.31 -2.74 0.35
CA TYR A 56 -5.20 -3.49 -0.26
C TYR A 56 -3.83 -3.11 0.33
N LEU A 57 -3.62 -1.87 0.76
CA LEU A 57 -2.32 -1.45 1.29
C LEU A 57 -1.95 -2.16 2.58
N LEU A 58 -2.88 -2.34 3.50
CA LEU A 58 -2.57 -2.98 4.78
C LEU A 58 -2.08 -4.42 4.61
N PRO A 59 -2.77 -5.29 3.85
CA PRO A 59 -2.24 -6.63 3.61
C PRO A 59 -0.92 -6.63 2.85
N VAL A 60 -0.78 -5.75 1.87
CA VAL A 60 0.43 -5.66 1.04
C VAL A 60 1.64 -5.29 1.89
N ILE A 61 1.52 -4.23 2.70
CA ILE A 61 2.61 -3.78 3.56
C ILE A 61 2.99 -4.87 4.57
N GLN A 62 2.00 -5.50 5.18
CA GLN A 62 2.26 -6.52 6.20
C GLN A 62 2.93 -7.77 5.64
N ARG A 63 2.71 -8.09 4.35
CA ARG A 63 3.30 -9.26 3.71
C ARG A 63 4.70 -9.03 3.18
N VAL A 64 5.18 -7.80 3.12
CA VAL A 64 6.54 -7.52 2.64
C VAL A 64 7.55 -8.13 3.60
N GLU A 65 8.49 -8.89 3.04
CA GLU A 65 9.63 -9.43 3.78
C GLU A 65 10.74 -8.37 3.77
N THR A 66 10.86 -7.63 4.86
CA THR A 66 11.73 -6.45 4.94
C THR A 66 13.22 -6.80 4.97
N ASP A 67 13.55 -8.05 5.27
CA ASP A 67 14.93 -8.55 5.23
C ASP A 67 15.43 -8.85 3.82
N LYS A 68 14.56 -8.79 2.83
CA LYS A 68 14.91 -9.00 1.42
C LYS A 68 14.96 -7.67 0.69
N ALA A 69 16.16 -7.29 0.22
CA ALA A 69 16.37 -6.06 -0.54
C ALA A 69 15.95 -6.28 -2.00
N MET A 70 14.66 -6.45 -2.23
CA MET A 70 14.10 -6.67 -3.56
C MET A 70 12.67 -6.14 -3.64
N THR A 71 12.25 -5.76 -4.84
CA THR A 71 10.89 -5.34 -5.09
C THR A 71 9.94 -6.54 -5.05
N GLN A 72 8.92 -6.44 -4.21
CA GLN A 72 7.96 -7.51 -3.97
C GLN A 72 6.53 -7.13 -4.36
N VAL A 73 6.25 -5.84 -4.49
CA VAL A 73 4.91 -5.33 -4.77
C VAL A 73 4.96 -4.28 -5.88
N LEU A 74 4.03 -4.38 -6.81
CA LEU A 74 3.81 -3.37 -7.84
C LEU A 74 2.38 -2.88 -7.74
N ILE A 75 2.21 -1.57 -7.58
CA ILE A 75 0.89 -0.92 -7.55
C ILE A 75 0.80 -0.02 -8.77
N MET A 76 -0.19 -0.25 -9.61
CA MET A 76 -0.41 0.55 -10.82
C MET A 76 -1.67 1.37 -10.66
N THR A 77 -1.57 2.65 -11.00
CA THR A 77 -2.71 3.57 -11.00
C THR A 77 -2.86 4.23 -12.37
N PRO A 78 -4.08 4.63 -12.76
CA PRO A 78 -4.29 5.22 -14.08
C PRO A 78 -3.72 6.63 -14.23
N THR A 79 -3.57 7.39 -13.13
CA THR A 79 -3.11 8.78 -13.17
C THR A 79 -1.97 9.03 -12.20
N ARG A 80 -1.17 10.07 -12.48
CA ARG A 80 -0.10 10.52 -11.58
C ARG A 80 -0.64 11.00 -10.24
N GLU A 81 -1.76 11.71 -10.26
CA GLU A 81 -2.38 12.22 -9.05
C GLU A 81 -2.79 11.09 -8.12
N LEU A 82 -3.38 10.03 -8.67
CA LEU A 82 -3.79 8.88 -7.87
C LEU A 82 -2.57 8.11 -7.34
N ALA A 83 -1.52 7.96 -8.15
CA ALA A 83 -0.28 7.33 -7.70
C ALA A 83 0.31 8.08 -6.49
N LYS A 84 0.33 9.40 -6.56
CA LYS A 84 0.82 10.22 -5.46
C LYS A 84 -0.06 10.09 -4.22
N GLN A 85 -1.38 10.08 -4.37
CA GLN A 85 -2.31 9.89 -3.26
C GLN A 85 -2.08 8.55 -2.57
N VAL A 86 -1.93 7.49 -3.35
CA VAL A 86 -1.67 6.15 -2.81
C VAL A 86 -0.33 6.13 -2.08
N PHE A 87 0.69 6.73 -2.66
CA PHE A 87 2.01 6.82 -2.04
C PHE A 87 1.96 7.57 -0.70
N ASP A 88 1.26 8.69 -0.67
CA ASP A 88 1.13 9.49 0.55
C ASP A 88 0.36 8.75 1.64
N VAL A 89 -0.68 7.99 1.29
CA VAL A 89 -1.42 7.15 2.24
C VAL A 89 -0.53 6.01 2.76
N MET A 90 0.22 5.38 1.88
CA MET A 90 1.09 4.24 2.22
C MET A 90 2.24 4.64 3.14
N ARG A 91 2.83 5.81 2.93
CA ARG A 91 4.12 6.21 3.51
C ARG A 91 4.18 6.06 5.03
N PRO A 92 3.21 6.57 5.84
CA PRO A 92 3.29 6.42 7.29
C PRO A 92 3.32 4.95 7.73
N PHE A 93 2.50 4.12 7.08
CA PHE A 93 2.43 2.68 7.40
C PHE A 93 3.71 1.95 6.99
N ALA A 94 4.24 2.29 5.82
CA ALA A 94 5.47 1.70 5.32
C ALA A 94 6.66 2.02 6.23
N ILE A 95 6.79 3.27 6.66
CA ILE A 95 7.87 3.70 7.55
C ILE A 95 7.82 2.91 8.87
N GLU A 96 6.65 2.77 9.47
CA GLU A 96 6.50 2.03 10.73
C GLU A 96 6.85 0.55 10.60
N CYS A 97 6.63 -0.03 9.42
CA CYS A 97 6.90 -1.44 9.17
C CYS A 97 8.27 -1.70 8.53
N GLY A 98 9.09 -0.67 8.31
CA GLY A 98 10.39 -0.82 7.68
C GLY A 98 10.32 -1.16 6.19
N VAL A 99 9.23 -0.79 5.54
CA VAL A 99 9.01 -1.02 4.11
C VAL A 99 9.45 0.20 3.31
N ASP A 100 10.29 0.00 2.31
CA ASP A 100 10.73 1.07 1.41
C ASP A 100 9.82 1.12 0.18
N GLY A 101 9.23 2.29 -0.09
CA GLY A 101 8.38 2.50 -1.24
C GLY A 101 8.96 3.56 -2.17
N ALA A 102 8.70 3.41 -3.47
CA ALA A 102 9.08 4.39 -4.48
C ALA A 102 7.91 4.66 -5.42
N ASP A 103 7.72 5.93 -5.77
CA ASP A 103 6.72 6.34 -6.75
C ASP A 103 7.42 6.61 -8.10
N ILE A 104 6.95 5.93 -9.14
CA ILE A 104 7.48 6.04 -10.49
C ILE A 104 6.37 6.63 -11.38
N ILE A 105 6.39 7.95 -11.50
CA ILE A 105 5.34 8.70 -12.21
C ILE A 105 5.94 9.64 -13.25
N GLY A 106 5.15 9.98 -14.28
CA GLY A 106 5.54 10.97 -15.28
C GLY A 106 5.71 12.36 -14.66
N GLY A 107 6.37 13.27 -15.38
CA GLY A 107 6.64 14.63 -14.91
C GLY A 107 7.90 14.77 -14.06
N ARG A 108 8.55 13.68 -13.70
CA ARG A 108 9.85 13.65 -13.04
C ARG A 108 10.91 13.15 -14.02
N THR A 109 12.18 13.48 -13.77
CA THR A 109 13.25 13.02 -14.66
C THR A 109 13.44 11.50 -14.51
N ILE A 110 13.81 10.86 -15.62
CA ILE A 110 14.11 9.42 -15.61
C ILE A 110 15.29 9.12 -14.68
N GLU A 111 16.29 10.00 -14.63
CA GLU A 111 17.45 9.83 -13.77
C GLU A 111 17.08 9.75 -12.30
N ASN A 112 16.20 10.65 -11.82
CA ASN A 112 15.74 10.63 -10.44
C ASN A 112 15.01 9.32 -10.11
N GLN A 113 14.20 8.83 -11.05
CA GLN A 113 13.45 7.60 -10.87
C GLN A 113 14.36 6.37 -10.89
N LEU A 114 15.39 6.37 -11.74
CA LEU A 114 16.38 5.29 -11.75
C LEU A 114 17.15 5.22 -10.43
N GLN A 115 17.46 6.38 -9.82
CA GLN A 115 18.09 6.39 -8.51
C GLN A 115 17.21 5.78 -7.43
N LYS A 116 15.89 6.04 -7.48
CA LYS A 116 14.93 5.42 -6.56
C LYS A 116 14.93 3.90 -6.73
N LEU A 117 14.98 3.41 -7.96
CA LEU A 117 14.98 1.97 -8.24
C LEU A 117 16.28 1.30 -7.78
N LYS A 118 17.40 2.01 -7.77
CA LYS A 118 18.68 1.46 -7.31
C LYS A 118 18.70 1.13 -5.81
N ARG A 119 17.76 1.68 -5.03
CA ARG A 119 17.62 1.35 -3.61
C ARG A 119 16.95 0.00 -3.40
N ASP A 120 16.51 -0.68 -4.46
CA ASP A 120 15.75 -1.92 -4.39
C ASP A 120 14.51 -1.78 -3.50
N PRO A 121 13.60 -0.83 -3.80
CA PRO A 121 12.43 -0.61 -2.95
C PRO A 121 11.54 -1.86 -2.93
N HIS A 122 10.93 -2.12 -1.77
CA HIS A 122 10.02 -3.25 -1.61
C HIS A 122 8.73 -3.05 -2.42
N VAL A 123 8.25 -1.81 -2.51
CA VAL A 123 6.99 -1.46 -3.18
C VAL A 123 7.26 -0.37 -4.21
N ILE A 124 6.78 -0.58 -5.42
CA ILE A 124 6.79 0.43 -6.49
C ILE A 124 5.35 0.81 -6.80
N ILE A 125 5.09 2.12 -6.83
CA ILE A 125 3.79 2.67 -7.24
C ILE A 125 4.02 3.52 -8.47
N GLY A 126 3.23 3.33 -9.52
CA GLY A 126 3.40 4.14 -10.71
C GLY A 126 2.24 4.04 -11.68
N THR A 127 2.37 4.82 -12.75
CA THR A 127 1.44 4.79 -13.88
C THR A 127 1.97 3.85 -14.95
N PRO A 128 1.09 3.19 -15.75
CA PRO A 128 1.55 2.24 -16.76
C PRO A 128 2.54 2.82 -17.76
N GLY A 129 2.32 4.07 -18.21
CA GLY A 129 3.21 4.70 -19.19
C GLY A 129 4.65 4.88 -18.71
N ARG A 130 4.86 5.11 -17.41
CA ARG A 130 6.21 5.28 -16.86
C ARG A 130 6.83 3.95 -16.43
N LEU A 131 5.99 2.98 -16.01
CA LEU A 131 6.48 1.65 -15.59
C LEU A 131 6.94 0.80 -16.76
N LEU A 132 6.39 1.06 -17.94
CA LEU A 132 6.84 0.42 -19.16
C LEU A 132 8.12 1.08 -19.68
#